data_f83bc407b46644b702c04749c2e4b985
#
_entry.id   f83bc407b46644b702c04749c2e4b985
#
_cell.length_a   1.000
_cell.length_b   1.000
_cell.length_c   1.000
_cell.angle_alpha   90.00
_cell.angle_beta   90.00
_cell.angle_gamma   90.00
#
_symmetry.space_group_name_H-M   'P 1'
#
loop_
_entity.id
_entity.type
_entity.pdbx_description
1 polymer ?
#
loop_
_entity_poly.entity_id
_entity_poly.type
_entity_poly.pdbx_seq_one_letter_code
_entity_poly.pdbx_strand_id
1 'polypeptide(L)'
;ETPHPKNNTVYERYLPAARGRSGKRRAVVVLPQWNAQPNEHLALSRVIAKAGISALRLSLPYHDQRMPPELRRADYIVSANVGRTLQVCRQAVLDTRRAVDWLTAKGYERIGILGTSLGSCLAMLAAAHDRRIEVAALNHISPYFADVVWEGLSTAHVREGLDGSIDLERLRALWLPISPQPYVERMRGKRVLLVYGRYDLTFPLRLSRQLVHEFRQRQVAHEVRVLPCGHYSTGIAPFSWLDGYTLVSFLRKHL
;
A
#
# COMPACT_ATOMS: atom_id res chain seq x y z
N GLU A 1 -1.62 8.14 -20.06
CA GLU A 1 -2.87 8.87 -19.78
C GLU A 1 -4.04 7.89 -19.86
N THR A 2 -5.10 8.17 -19.08
CA THR A 2 -6.35 7.41 -19.08
C THR A 2 -7.44 8.23 -19.79
N PRO A 3 -8.55 7.61 -20.23
CA PRO A 3 -9.67 8.34 -20.82
C PRO A 3 -10.39 9.27 -19.83
N HIS A 4 -10.00 9.27 -18.57
CA HIS A 4 -10.58 10.08 -17.50
C HIS A 4 -9.61 11.21 -17.10
N PRO A 5 -9.76 12.45 -17.61
CA PRO A 5 -8.80 13.54 -17.38
C PRO A 5 -8.52 13.82 -15.89
N LYS A 6 -9.56 13.75 -15.03
CA LYS A 6 -9.40 13.92 -13.57
C LYS A 6 -8.43 12.91 -12.96
N ASN A 7 -8.40 11.67 -13.47
CA ASN A 7 -7.50 10.65 -12.98
C ASN A 7 -6.05 10.86 -13.41
N ASN A 8 -5.79 11.66 -14.43
CA ASN A 8 -4.44 11.91 -14.94
C ASN A 8 -3.66 12.95 -14.12
N THR A 9 -4.32 13.65 -13.20
CA THR A 9 -3.67 14.55 -12.23
C THR A 9 -3.49 13.83 -10.90
N VAL A 10 -2.27 13.85 -10.37
CA VAL A 10 -1.95 13.26 -9.06
C VAL A 10 -2.13 14.32 -7.98
N TYR A 11 -2.91 14.00 -6.96
CA TYR A 11 -3.12 14.85 -5.80
C TYR A 11 -2.47 14.22 -4.57
N GLU A 12 -1.91 15.08 -3.72
CA GLU A 12 -1.21 14.64 -2.53
C GLU A 12 -1.45 15.59 -1.34
N ARG A 13 -1.29 15.06 -0.14
CA ARG A 13 -1.29 15.82 1.10
C ARG A 13 0.10 15.72 1.72
N TYR A 14 0.84 16.81 1.65
CA TYR A 14 2.16 16.90 2.22
C TYR A 14 2.10 17.48 3.64
N LEU A 15 2.66 16.73 4.60
CA LEU A 15 2.76 17.10 6.01
C LEU A 15 4.25 17.14 6.38
N PRO A 16 4.87 18.33 6.37
CA PRO A 16 6.28 18.45 6.71
C PRO A 16 6.51 18.16 8.20
N ALA A 17 7.58 17.45 8.50
CA ALA A 17 8.09 17.38 9.86
C ALA A 17 8.74 18.70 10.26
N ALA A 18 8.71 19.04 11.55
CA ALA A 18 9.49 20.13 12.06
C ALA A 18 10.98 19.88 11.75
N ARG A 19 11.71 20.92 11.32
CA ARG A 19 13.16 20.80 11.05
C ARG A 19 13.88 20.45 12.34
N GLY A 20 14.43 19.24 12.41
CA GLY A 20 15.38 18.86 13.45
C GLY A 20 16.68 19.66 13.31
N ARG A 21 17.37 19.89 14.44
CA ARG A 21 18.59 20.71 14.50
C ARG A 21 19.78 20.11 13.75
N SER A 22 19.78 18.80 13.46
CA SER A 22 20.82 18.11 12.68
C SER A 22 20.31 16.75 12.19
N GLY A 23 20.77 16.32 11.03
CA GLY A 23 20.51 14.99 10.47
C GLY A 23 19.91 15.03 9.08
N LYS A 24 19.90 13.86 8.43
CA LYS A 24 19.33 13.65 7.10
C LYS A 24 17.83 13.91 7.10
N ARG A 25 17.35 14.58 6.06
CA ARG A 25 15.91 14.81 5.87
C ARG A 25 15.21 13.49 5.50
N ARG A 26 14.18 13.14 6.27
CA ARG A 26 13.45 11.88 6.16
C ARG A 26 12.01 12.11 5.72
N ALA A 27 11.53 11.29 4.79
CA ALA A 27 10.14 11.32 4.36
C ALA A 27 9.57 9.92 4.16
N VAL A 28 8.25 9.81 4.22
CA VAL A 28 7.51 8.60 3.90
C VAL A 28 6.37 8.92 2.93
N VAL A 29 6.25 8.12 1.86
CA VAL A 29 5.07 8.12 1.00
C VAL A 29 4.02 7.22 1.64
N VAL A 30 2.80 7.71 1.80
CA VAL A 30 1.69 6.98 2.44
C VAL A 30 0.63 6.65 1.39
N LEU A 31 0.41 5.37 1.16
CA LEU A 31 -0.60 4.84 0.24
C LEU A 31 -1.79 4.28 1.03
N PRO A 32 -2.98 4.88 0.91
CA PRO A 32 -4.15 4.44 1.65
C PRO A 32 -4.74 3.13 1.10
N GLN A 33 -5.72 2.59 1.81
CA GLN A 33 -6.52 1.45 1.38
C GLN A 33 -7.44 1.79 0.20
N TRP A 34 -8.04 0.77 -0.41
CA TRP A 34 -9.10 0.91 -1.40
C TRP A 34 -10.32 1.64 -0.83
N ASN A 35 -10.89 2.53 -1.61
CA ASN A 35 -12.01 3.39 -1.22
C ASN A 35 -11.74 4.32 -0.03
N ALA A 36 -10.47 4.62 0.23
CA ALA A 36 -10.10 5.57 1.27
C ALA A 36 -10.75 6.94 1.02
N GLN A 37 -11.31 7.52 2.08
CA GLN A 37 -11.83 8.87 2.06
C GLN A 37 -10.70 9.91 2.04
N PRO A 38 -10.94 11.15 1.58
CA PRO A 38 -9.90 12.18 1.45
C PRO A 38 -9.11 12.48 2.73
N ASN A 39 -9.74 12.29 3.90
CA ASN A 39 -9.12 12.55 5.20
C ASN A 39 -8.51 11.33 5.87
N GLU A 40 -8.72 10.14 5.32
CA GLU A 40 -8.12 8.93 5.88
C GLU A 40 -6.61 8.92 5.70
N HIS A 41 -5.91 8.35 6.66
CA HIS A 41 -4.44 8.37 6.83
C HIS A 41 -3.86 9.75 7.17
N LEU A 42 -4.64 10.85 7.22
CA LEU A 42 -4.08 12.15 7.61
C LEU A 42 -3.71 12.20 9.10
N ALA A 43 -4.52 11.57 9.98
CA ALA A 43 -4.18 11.47 11.40
C ALA A 43 -2.85 10.73 11.60
N LEU A 44 -2.68 9.56 10.96
CA LEU A 44 -1.43 8.79 10.97
C LEU A 44 -0.27 9.62 10.40
N SER A 45 -0.48 10.30 9.27
CA SER A 45 0.52 11.16 8.63
C SER A 45 0.95 12.32 9.54
N ARG A 46 0.02 12.90 10.32
CA ARG A 46 0.36 13.92 11.33
C ARG A 46 1.22 13.36 12.46
N VAL A 47 0.93 12.14 12.93
CA VAL A 47 1.73 11.47 13.97
C VAL A 47 3.13 11.19 13.44
N ILE A 48 3.27 10.72 12.21
CA ILE A 48 4.54 10.49 11.53
C ILE A 48 5.33 11.82 11.43
N ALA A 49 4.67 12.90 11.03
CA ALA A 49 5.30 14.23 10.93
C ALA A 49 5.79 14.73 12.30
N LYS A 50 4.99 14.54 13.36
CA LYS A 50 5.40 14.84 14.75
C LYS A 50 6.57 13.97 15.22
N ALA A 51 6.70 12.75 14.69
CA ALA A 51 7.85 11.87 14.97
C ALA A 51 9.13 12.26 14.20
N GLY A 52 9.11 13.37 13.45
CA GLY A 52 10.28 13.91 12.73
C GLY A 52 10.49 13.32 11.32
N ILE A 53 9.46 12.71 10.73
CA ILE A 53 9.47 12.15 9.37
C ILE A 53 8.38 12.86 8.58
N SER A 54 8.72 13.57 7.51
CA SER A 54 7.70 14.19 6.65
C SER A 54 6.84 13.13 5.98
N ALA A 55 5.55 13.35 5.90
CA ALA A 55 4.62 12.40 5.30
C ALA A 55 3.99 12.99 4.03
N LEU A 56 3.95 12.20 2.96
CA LEU A 56 3.31 12.52 1.70
C LEU A 56 2.21 11.49 1.43
N ARG A 57 0.97 11.82 1.80
CA ARG A 57 -0.19 10.97 1.54
C ARG A 57 -0.64 11.15 0.10
N LEU A 58 -0.56 10.09 -0.68
CA LEU A 58 -0.90 10.08 -2.10
C LEU A 58 -2.38 9.72 -2.31
N SER A 59 -3.06 10.43 -3.20
CA SER A 59 -4.36 10.01 -3.70
C SER A 59 -4.17 8.95 -4.77
N LEU A 60 -4.65 7.73 -4.52
CA LEU A 60 -4.56 6.64 -5.48
C LEU A 60 -5.40 6.93 -6.73
N PRO A 61 -5.10 6.32 -7.89
CA PRO A 61 -5.93 6.47 -9.07
C PRO A 61 -7.41 6.17 -8.77
N TYR A 62 -8.29 7.00 -9.32
CA TYR A 62 -9.74 6.94 -9.16
C TYR A 62 -10.26 7.18 -7.73
N HIS A 63 -9.41 7.67 -6.82
CA HIS A 63 -9.81 8.09 -5.47
C HIS A 63 -9.88 9.61 -5.35
N ASP A 64 -10.58 10.07 -4.33
CA ASP A 64 -10.65 11.51 -3.98
C ASP A 64 -11.04 12.38 -5.19
N GLN A 65 -10.26 13.41 -5.48
CA GLN A 65 -10.46 14.33 -6.62
C GLN A 65 -10.19 13.69 -7.99
N ARG A 66 -9.61 12.50 -8.01
CA ARG A 66 -9.31 11.74 -9.24
C ARG A 66 -10.49 10.90 -9.70
N MET A 67 -11.54 10.80 -8.89
CA MET A 67 -12.73 10.00 -9.20
C MET A 67 -13.55 10.68 -10.30
N PRO A 68 -13.85 10.00 -11.42
CA PRO A 68 -14.73 10.54 -12.44
C PRO A 68 -16.19 10.50 -11.97
N PRO A 69 -17.07 11.33 -12.56
CA PRO A 69 -18.44 11.54 -12.05
C PRO A 69 -19.34 10.30 -12.12
N GLU A 70 -19.04 9.36 -12.97
CA GLU A 70 -19.79 8.09 -13.10
C GLU A 70 -19.50 7.11 -11.97
N LEU A 71 -18.44 7.31 -11.18
CA LEU A 71 -18.08 6.44 -10.07
C LEU A 71 -18.51 7.03 -8.73
N ARG A 72 -19.00 6.15 -7.85
CA ARG A 72 -19.23 6.43 -6.42
C ARG A 72 -18.16 5.80 -5.52
N ARG A 73 -17.42 4.85 -6.06
CA ARG A 73 -16.34 4.11 -5.41
C ARG A 73 -15.19 3.97 -6.39
N ALA A 74 -14.00 3.73 -5.89
CA ALA A 74 -12.81 3.55 -6.73
C ALA A 74 -12.77 2.16 -7.40
N ASP A 75 -13.87 1.74 -8.02
CA ASP A 75 -14.01 0.39 -8.57
C ASP A 75 -13.19 0.16 -9.86
N TYR A 76 -12.57 1.20 -10.43
CA TYR A 76 -11.70 1.02 -11.59
C TYR A 76 -10.30 0.49 -11.23
N ILE A 77 -9.86 0.60 -9.97
CA ILE A 77 -8.56 0.06 -9.54
C ILE A 77 -8.66 -1.41 -9.11
N VAL A 78 -9.84 -1.86 -8.66
CA VAL A 78 -10.14 -3.26 -8.33
C VAL A 78 -11.47 -3.60 -8.96
N SER A 79 -11.47 -4.31 -10.08
CA SER A 79 -12.68 -4.60 -10.84
C SER A 79 -12.60 -5.93 -11.59
N ALA A 80 -13.74 -6.43 -12.06
CA ALA A 80 -13.81 -7.59 -12.96
C ALA A 80 -13.18 -7.31 -14.34
N ASN A 81 -12.92 -6.05 -14.70
CA ASN A 81 -12.12 -5.73 -15.88
C ASN A 81 -10.63 -5.94 -15.57
N VAL A 82 -10.14 -7.14 -15.90
CA VAL A 82 -8.78 -7.62 -15.60
C VAL A 82 -7.71 -6.67 -16.15
N GLY A 83 -7.86 -6.22 -17.38
CA GLY A 83 -6.90 -5.32 -18.04
C GLY A 83 -6.88 -3.93 -17.41
N ARG A 84 -8.05 -3.40 -17.04
CA ARG A 84 -8.15 -2.10 -16.36
C ARG A 84 -7.48 -2.14 -15.00
N THR A 85 -7.76 -3.17 -14.18
CA THR A 85 -7.12 -3.34 -12.87
C THR A 85 -5.60 -3.33 -13.00
N LEU A 86 -5.05 -4.09 -13.96
CA LEU A 86 -3.61 -4.11 -14.23
C LEU A 86 -3.05 -2.72 -14.58
N GLN A 87 -3.70 -2.02 -15.50
CA GLN A 87 -3.26 -0.67 -15.94
C GLN A 87 -3.33 0.35 -14.80
N VAL A 88 -4.38 0.31 -14.00
CA VAL A 88 -4.58 1.26 -12.89
C VAL A 88 -3.59 1.00 -11.75
N CYS A 89 -3.32 -0.26 -11.40
CA CYS A 89 -2.27 -0.60 -10.44
C CYS A 89 -0.88 -0.16 -10.95
N ARG A 90 -0.58 -0.36 -12.24
CA ARG A 90 0.64 0.17 -12.86
C ARG A 90 0.72 1.70 -12.73
N GLN A 91 -0.37 2.41 -13.00
CA GLN A 91 -0.43 3.87 -12.82
C GLN A 91 -0.13 4.26 -11.37
N ALA A 92 -0.73 3.59 -10.38
CA ALA A 92 -0.49 3.86 -8.96
C ALA A 92 1.00 3.70 -8.58
N VAL A 93 1.67 2.68 -9.10
CA VAL A 93 3.11 2.47 -8.88
C VAL A 93 3.93 3.60 -9.52
N LEU A 94 3.60 4.02 -10.73
CA LEU A 94 4.28 5.13 -11.41
C LEU A 94 4.06 6.47 -10.69
N ASP A 95 2.85 6.74 -10.23
CA ASP A 95 2.52 7.93 -9.46
C ASP A 95 3.29 7.96 -8.13
N THR A 96 3.41 6.80 -7.48
CA THR A 96 4.23 6.64 -6.25
C THR A 96 5.70 6.95 -6.52
N ARG A 97 6.26 6.49 -7.62
CA ARG A 97 7.66 6.80 -7.99
C ARG A 97 7.86 8.28 -8.31
N ARG A 98 6.88 8.93 -8.94
CA ARG A 98 6.89 10.40 -9.14
C ARG A 98 6.85 11.17 -7.81
N ALA A 99 6.09 10.67 -6.83
CA ALA A 99 6.11 11.23 -5.47
C ALA A 99 7.51 11.10 -4.82
N VAL A 100 8.22 9.99 -5.05
CA VAL A 100 9.61 9.81 -4.65
C VAL A 100 10.54 10.79 -5.38
N ASP A 101 10.34 11.01 -6.69
CA ASP A 101 11.09 12.01 -7.47
C ASP A 101 10.92 13.41 -6.86
N TRP A 102 9.68 13.79 -6.53
CA TRP A 102 9.38 15.07 -5.89
C TRP A 102 10.05 15.21 -4.52
N LEU A 103 9.99 14.18 -3.68
CA LEU A 103 10.66 14.18 -2.37
C LEU A 103 12.18 14.33 -2.54
N THR A 104 12.77 13.61 -3.48
CA THR A 104 14.21 13.71 -3.78
C THR A 104 14.59 15.12 -4.24
N ALA A 105 13.81 15.72 -5.15
CA ALA A 105 14.00 17.09 -5.61
C ALA A 105 13.83 18.14 -4.49
N LYS A 106 13.02 17.83 -3.46
CA LYS A 106 12.89 18.64 -2.23
C LYS A 106 14.04 18.42 -1.23
N GLY A 107 15.03 17.60 -1.55
CA GLY A 107 16.21 17.34 -0.74
C GLY A 107 15.96 16.35 0.41
N TYR A 108 15.01 15.41 0.25
CA TYR A 108 14.88 14.28 1.17
C TYR A 108 15.91 13.20 0.81
N GLU A 109 16.71 12.80 1.81
CA GLU A 109 17.81 11.85 1.63
C GLU A 109 17.43 10.41 2.03
N ARG A 110 16.46 10.28 2.96
CA ARG A 110 15.96 9.01 3.46
C ARG A 110 14.48 8.90 3.14
N ILE A 111 14.09 7.96 2.31
CA ILE A 111 12.70 7.81 1.86
C ILE A 111 12.19 6.42 2.22
N GLY A 112 11.06 6.41 2.93
CA GLY A 112 10.28 5.21 3.22
C GLY A 112 8.95 5.21 2.49
N ILE A 113 8.26 4.08 2.58
CA ILE A 113 6.91 3.92 2.10
C ILE A 113 6.06 3.20 3.15
N LEU A 114 4.82 3.63 3.30
CA LEU A 114 3.80 2.97 4.11
C LEU A 114 2.59 2.72 3.22
N GLY A 115 2.09 1.50 3.22
CA GLY A 115 0.86 1.17 2.51
C GLY A 115 -0.09 0.35 3.38
N THR A 116 -1.39 0.57 3.22
CA THR A 116 -2.43 -0.16 3.94
C THR A 116 -3.35 -0.87 2.95
N SER A 117 -3.58 -2.17 3.15
CA SER A 117 -4.48 -2.99 2.31
C SER A 117 -4.07 -2.93 0.84
N LEU A 118 -4.91 -2.50 -0.09
CA LEU A 118 -4.52 -2.26 -1.49
C LEU A 118 -3.23 -1.43 -1.58
N GLY A 119 -3.14 -0.37 -0.78
CA GLY A 119 -1.95 0.48 -0.73
C GLY A 119 -0.69 -0.27 -0.32
N SER A 120 -0.77 -1.35 0.48
CA SER A 120 0.39 -2.16 0.88
C SER A 120 0.95 -2.97 -0.29
N CYS A 121 0.09 -3.54 -1.12
CA CYS A 121 0.49 -4.23 -2.35
C CYS A 121 1.20 -3.27 -3.31
N LEU A 122 0.59 -2.09 -3.54
CA LEU A 122 1.16 -1.04 -4.39
C LEU A 122 2.48 -0.48 -3.83
N ALA A 123 2.56 -0.32 -2.50
CA ALA A 123 3.77 0.12 -1.80
C ALA A 123 4.93 -0.86 -1.99
N MET A 124 4.66 -2.16 -1.84
CA MET A 124 5.68 -3.19 -2.08
C MET A 124 6.16 -3.18 -3.53
N LEU A 125 5.24 -3.08 -4.50
CA LEU A 125 5.60 -2.98 -5.92
C LEU A 125 6.46 -1.74 -6.18
N ALA A 126 6.08 -0.58 -5.66
CA ALA A 126 6.87 0.65 -5.82
C ALA A 126 8.27 0.50 -5.19
N ALA A 127 8.36 -0.02 -3.96
CA ALA A 127 9.62 -0.26 -3.28
C ALA A 127 10.52 -1.27 -4.03
N ALA A 128 9.94 -2.30 -4.61
CA ALA A 128 10.67 -3.30 -5.40
C ALA A 128 11.26 -2.74 -6.70
N HIS A 129 10.70 -1.64 -7.22
CA HIS A 129 11.12 -1.00 -8.46
C HIS A 129 11.80 0.37 -8.28
N ASP A 130 11.98 0.81 -7.02
CA ASP A 130 12.70 2.06 -6.74
C ASP A 130 13.68 1.86 -5.57
N ARG A 131 14.98 1.97 -5.88
CA ARG A 131 16.05 1.76 -4.90
C ARG A 131 16.12 2.84 -3.84
N ARG A 132 15.59 4.03 -4.09
CA ARG A 132 15.55 5.16 -3.15
C ARG A 132 14.62 4.92 -1.97
N ILE A 133 13.66 4.00 -2.11
CA ILE A 133 12.80 3.57 -1.01
C ILE A 133 13.57 2.55 -0.19
N GLU A 134 14.03 2.95 1.00
CA GLU A 134 14.87 2.12 1.88
C GLU A 134 14.08 1.36 2.93
N VAL A 135 12.93 1.89 3.33
CA VAL A 135 12.09 1.37 4.41
C VAL A 135 10.66 1.18 3.91
N ALA A 136 10.08 0.01 4.14
CA ALA A 136 8.72 -0.33 3.73
C ALA A 136 7.90 -0.87 4.91
N ALA A 137 6.85 -0.17 5.31
CA ALA A 137 5.85 -0.62 6.27
C ALA A 137 4.59 -1.06 5.51
N LEU A 138 4.31 -2.36 5.50
CA LEU A 138 3.29 -2.99 4.67
C LEU A 138 2.19 -3.55 5.57
N ASN A 139 1.09 -2.79 5.67
CA ASN A 139 -0.01 -3.09 6.57
C ASN A 139 -1.15 -3.80 5.82
N HIS A 140 -1.51 -5.01 6.23
CA HIS A 140 -2.43 -5.93 5.57
C HIS A 140 -2.01 -6.24 4.13
N ILE A 141 -1.01 -7.10 3.96
CA ILE A 141 -0.46 -7.48 2.67
C ILE A 141 -0.57 -8.99 2.42
N SER A 142 -0.68 -9.39 1.16
CA SER A 142 -0.70 -10.78 0.69
C SER A 142 0.26 -10.99 -0.48
N PRO A 143 0.60 -12.26 -0.83
CA PRO A 143 1.49 -12.55 -1.94
C PRO A 143 0.88 -12.29 -3.31
N TYR A 144 -0.40 -12.62 -3.50
CA TYR A 144 -1.09 -12.53 -4.78
C TYR A 144 -2.31 -11.64 -4.71
N PHE A 145 -2.39 -10.69 -5.63
CA PHE A 145 -3.52 -9.77 -5.76
C PHE A 145 -4.82 -10.54 -6.09
N ALA A 146 -4.71 -11.52 -6.97
CA ALA A 146 -5.83 -12.38 -7.38
C ALA A 146 -6.47 -13.13 -6.20
N ASP A 147 -5.66 -13.65 -5.27
CA ASP A 147 -6.16 -14.42 -4.13
C ASP A 147 -6.99 -13.56 -3.19
N VAL A 148 -6.58 -12.30 -2.97
CA VAL A 148 -7.35 -11.35 -2.16
C VAL A 148 -8.69 -11.04 -2.81
N VAL A 149 -8.71 -10.84 -4.13
CA VAL A 149 -9.95 -10.58 -4.86
C VAL A 149 -10.86 -11.81 -4.86
N TRP A 150 -10.28 -13.00 -4.95
CA TRP A 150 -11.02 -14.26 -5.01
C TRP A 150 -11.63 -14.69 -3.68
N GLU A 151 -10.93 -14.44 -2.58
CA GLU A 151 -11.29 -14.98 -1.26
C GLU A 151 -11.72 -13.90 -0.26
N GLY A 152 -11.34 -12.66 -0.51
CA GLY A 152 -11.59 -11.55 0.40
C GLY A 152 -13.06 -11.18 0.45
N LEU A 153 -13.57 -11.00 1.67
CA LEU A 153 -14.98 -10.62 1.88
C LEU A 153 -15.31 -9.29 1.18
N SER A 154 -14.40 -8.33 1.19
CA SER A 154 -14.61 -6.99 0.62
C SER A 154 -14.67 -6.96 -0.91
N THR A 155 -14.20 -8.01 -1.55
CA THR A 155 -14.07 -8.13 -3.01
C THR A 155 -15.03 -9.16 -3.63
N ALA A 156 -15.97 -9.69 -2.84
CA ALA A 156 -16.94 -10.71 -3.30
C ALA A 156 -17.66 -10.28 -4.57
N HIS A 157 -18.13 -9.03 -4.66
CA HIS A 157 -18.80 -8.49 -5.85
C HIS A 157 -17.88 -8.41 -7.09
N VAL A 158 -16.57 -8.26 -6.91
CA VAL A 158 -15.60 -8.31 -8.02
C VAL A 158 -15.44 -9.74 -8.50
N ARG A 159 -15.35 -10.70 -7.58
CA ARG A 159 -15.33 -12.13 -7.89
C ARG A 159 -16.59 -12.55 -8.65
N GLU A 160 -17.77 -12.15 -8.19
CA GLU A 160 -19.04 -12.41 -8.89
C GLU A 160 -19.02 -11.93 -10.35
N GLY A 161 -18.43 -10.75 -10.60
CA GLY A 161 -18.25 -10.23 -11.97
C GLY A 161 -17.22 -10.98 -12.81
N LEU A 162 -16.40 -11.84 -12.21
CA LEU A 162 -15.41 -12.70 -12.89
C LEU A 162 -15.94 -14.13 -13.08
N ASP A 163 -16.97 -14.51 -12.33
CA ASP A 163 -17.48 -15.87 -12.28
C ASP A 163 -17.95 -16.36 -13.66
N GLY A 164 -17.63 -17.61 -13.98
CA GLY A 164 -17.89 -18.21 -15.30
C GLY A 164 -17.01 -17.69 -16.45
N SER A 165 -16.24 -16.61 -16.25
CA SER A 165 -15.37 -16.04 -17.30
C SER A 165 -13.90 -16.39 -17.11
N ILE A 166 -13.45 -16.58 -15.87
CA ILE A 166 -12.07 -16.85 -15.54
C ILE A 166 -11.98 -17.59 -14.18
N ASP A 167 -11.06 -18.50 -14.05
CA ASP A 167 -10.72 -19.14 -12.78
C ASP A 167 -9.59 -18.42 -12.03
N LEU A 168 -9.35 -18.84 -10.78
CA LEU A 168 -8.32 -18.24 -9.93
C LEU A 168 -6.91 -18.41 -10.52
N GLU A 169 -6.60 -19.55 -11.11
CA GLU A 169 -5.26 -19.84 -11.64
C GLU A 169 -4.96 -18.92 -12.82
N ARG A 170 -5.91 -18.77 -13.73
CA ARG A 170 -5.78 -17.86 -14.85
C ARG A 170 -5.70 -16.40 -14.39
N LEU A 171 -6.50 -16.02 -13.39
CA LEU A 171 -6.45 -14.68 -12.83
C LEU A 171 -5.10 -14.39 -12.15
N ARG A 172 -4.54 -15.35 -11.41
CA ARG A 172 -3.17 -15.26 -10.85
C ARG A 172 -2.13 -15.00 -11.93
N ALA A 173 -2.20 -15.75 -13.03
CA ALA A 173 -1.26 -15.59 -14.15
C ALA A 173 -1.36 -14.18 -14.77
N LEU A 174 -2.58 -13.68 -15.01
CA LEU A 174 -2.80 -12.36 -15.60
C LEU A 174 -2.41 -11.21 -14.66
N TRP A 175 -2.65 -11.35 -13.35
CA TRP A 175 -2.34 -10.32 -12.35
C TRP A 175 -1.00 -10.55 -11.63
N LEU A 176 -0.18 -11.49 -12.12
CA LEU A 176 1.17 -11.70 -11.59
C LEU A 176 2.02 -10.41 -11.56
N PRO A 177 1.99 -9.55 -12.60
CA PRO A 177 2.76 -8.31 -12.60
C PRO A 177 2.37 -7.30 -11.51
N ILE A 178 1.15 -7.37 -10.96
CA ILE A 178 0.68 -6.52 -9.87
C ILE A 178 0.63 -7.24 -8.52
N SER A 179 1.14 -8.45 -8.45
CA SER A 179 1.22 -9.25 -7.22
C SER A 179 2.57 -9.06 -6.53
N PRO A 180 2.62 -8.98 -5.18
CA PRO A 180 3.86 -8.84 -4.41
C PRO A 180 4.85 -9.99 -4.56
N GLN A 181 4.37 -11.22 -4.67
CA GLN A 181 5.18 -12.44 -4.59
C GLN A 181 6.38 -12.48 -5.56
N PRO A 182 6.26 -12.12 -6.86
CA PRO A 182 7.39 -12.19 -7.78
C PRO A 182 8.54 -11.24 -7.43
N TYR A 183 8.25 -10.23 -6.62
CA TYR A 183 9.18 -9.16 -6.30
C TYR A 183 9.77 -9.23 -4.89
N VAL A 184 9.50 -10.30 -4.14
CA VAL A 184 10.02 -10.45 -2.76
C VAL A 184 11.54 -10.30 -2.72
N GLU A 185 12.28 -10.89 -3.65
CA GLU A 185 13.75 -10.80 -3.68
C GLU A 185 14.26 -9.36 -3.91
N ARG A 186 13.50 -8.53 -4.61
CA ARG A 186 13.86 -7.12 -4.82
C ARG A 186 13.75 -6.27 -3.56
N MET A 187 13.18 -6.83 -2.48
CA MET A 187 13.15 -6.20 -1.16
C MET A 187 14.44 -6.43 -0.35
N ARG A 188 15.41 -7.20 -0.87
CA ARG A 188 16.72 -7.37 -0.23
C ARG A 188 17.42 -6.02 -0.04
N GLY A 189 18.04 -5.85 1.12
CA GLY A 189 18.70 -4.60 1.51
C GLY A 189 17.78 -3.51 2.04
N LYS A 190 16.46 -3.68 1.95
CA LYS A 190 15.47 -2.76 2.55
C LYS A 190 15.08 -3.20 3.95
N ARG A 191 14.61 -2.25 4.77
CA ARG A 191 13.97 -2.53 6.05
C ARG A 191 12.48 -2.73 5.81
N VAL A 192 11.96 -3.93 6.09
CA VAL A 192 10.58 -4.30 5.78
C VAL A 192 9.84 -4.69 7.06
N LEU A 193 8.66 -4.12 7.25
CA LEU A 193 7.69 -4.52 8.25
C LEU A 193 6.46 -5.10 7.55
N LEU A 194 6.06 -6.30 7.93
CA LEU A 194 4.82 -6.95 7.52
C LEU A 194 3.85 -6.95 8.71
N VAL A 195 2.72 -6.24 8.57
CA VAL A 195 1.66 -6.20 9.59
C VAL A 195 0.41 -6.87 9.03
N TYR A 196 -0.28 -7.68 9.84
CA TYR A 196 -1.57 -8.25 9.46
C TYR A 196 -2.46 -8.54 10.67
N GLY A 197 -3.76 -8.57 10.44
CA GLY A 197 -4.76 -8.90 11.45
C GLY A 197 -4.94 -10.41 11.62
N ARG A 198 -5.10 -10.87 12.86
CA ARG A 198 -5.35 -12.30 13.16
C ARG A 198 -6.71 -12.77 12.64
N TYR A 199 -7.68 -11.86 12.58
CA TYR A 199 -9.07 -12.14 12.24
C TYR A 199 -9.49 -11.42 10.94
N ASP A 200 -8.53 -11.20 10.03
CA ASP A 200 -8.76 -10.53 8.77
C ASP A 200 -9.48 -11.45 7.79
N LEU A 201 -10.66 -11.03 7.33
CA LEU A 201 -11.49 -11.73 6.34
C LEU A 201 -11.36 -11.13 4.93
N THR A 202 -10.71 -9.98 4.80
CA THR A 202 -10.41 -9.35 3.51
C THR A 202 -9.07 -9.83 2.97
N PHE A 203 -8.07 -9.90 3.86
CA PHE A 203 -6.79 -10.55 3.62
C PHE A 203 -6.69 -11.78 4.52
N PRO A 204 -7.27 -12.93 4.12
CA PRO A 204 -7.28 -14.13 4.95
C PRO A 204 -5.91 -14.45 5.54
N LEU A 205 -5.89 -14.79 6.82
CA LEU A 205 -4.65 -14.98 7.61
C LEU A 205 -3.63 -15.91 6.92
N ARG A 206 -4.13 -16.94 6.19
CA ARG A 206 -3.26 -17.85 5.46
C ARG A 206 -2.45 -17.13 4.36
N LEU A 207 -3.05 -16.15 3.66
CA LEU A 207 -2.38 -15.38 2.61
C LEU A 207 -1.27 -14.51 3.20
N SER A 208 -1.55 -13.83 4.32
CA SER A 208 -0.52 -13.04 5.01
C SER A 208 0.64 -13.91 5.51
N ARG A 209 0.33 -15.09 6.08
CA ARG A 209 1.35 -16.08 6.50
C ARG A 209 2.15 -16.62 5.32
N GLN A 210 1.50 -16.84 4.17
CA GLN A 210 2.16 -17.27 2.95
C GLN A 210 3.20 -16.24 2.50
N LEU A 211 2.89 -14.94 2.52
CA LEU A 211 3.86 -13.90 2.18
C LEU A 211 5.05 -13.90 3.16
N VAL A 212 4.79 -14.03 4.47
CA VAL A 212 5.87 -14.15 5.47
C VAL A 212 6.76 -15.35 5.18
N HIS A 213 6.17 -16.48 4.78
CA HIS A 213 6.91 -17.67 4.36
C HIS A 213 7.79 -17.41 3.13
N GLU A 214 7.27 -16.73 2.11
CA GLU A 214 8.03 -16.32 0.92
C GLU A 214 9.25 -15.44 1.27
N PHE A 215 9.09 -14.49 2.19
CA PHE A 215 10.20 -13.66 2.67
C PHE A 215 11.27 -14.49 3.39
N ARG A 216 10.86 -15.47 4.22
CA ARG A 216 11.76 -16.37 4.93
C ARG A 216 12.50 -17.29 3.99
N GLN A 217 11.80 -17.96 3.07
CA GLN A 217 12.42 -18.87 2.09
C GLN A 217 13.47 -18.17 1.24
N ARG A 218 13.21 -16.92 0.84
CA ARG A 218 14.15 -16.13 0.04
C ARG A 218 15.16 -15.36 0.87
N GLN A 219 15.19 -15.58 2.18
CA GLN A 219 16.14 -14.94 3.11
C GLN A 219 16.12 -13.41 3.04
N VAL A 220 14.94 -12.81 2.82
CA VAL A 220 14.75 -11.36 2.84
C VAL A 220 14.46 -10.92 4.28
N ALA A 221 15.30 -10.04 4.82
CA ALA A 221 15.18 -9.55 6.19
C ALA A 221 13.87 -8.75 6.37
N HIS A 222 13.07 -9.11 7.38
CA HIS A 222 11.81 -8.45 7.68
C HIS A 222 11.42 -8.58 9.14
N GLU A 223 10.62 -7.64 9.64
CA GLU A 223 9.91 -7.74 10.91
C GLU A 223 8.45 -8.12 10.64
N VAL A 224 7.83 -8.85 11.57
CA VAL A 224 6.42 -9.24 11.49
C VAL A 224 5.70 -8.76 12.72
N ARG A 225 4.49 -8.21 12.56
CA ARG A 225 3.56 -7.88 13.64
C ARG A 225 2.17 -8.41 13.32
N VAL A 226 1.58 -9.12 14.28
CA VAL A 226 0.22 -9.66 14.18
C VAL A 226 -0.67 -8.89 15.13
N LEU A 227 -1.66 -8.21 14.59
CA LEU A 227 -2.62 -7.45 15.39
C LEU A 227 -3.80 -8.35 15.79
N PRO A 228 -4.33 -8.23 17.01
CA PRO A 228 -5.46 -9.04 17.47
C PRO A 228 -6.81 -8.48 16.98
N CYS A 229 -6.90 -8.15 15.69
CA CYS A 229 -8.07 -7.52 15.07
C CYS A 229 -8.31 -8.09 13.67
N GLY A 230 -9.43 -7.67 13.06
CA GLY A 230 -9.75 -7.91 11.64
C GLY A 230 -9.36 -6.71 10.78
N HIS A 231 -9.68 -6.79 9.48
CA HIS A 231 -9.32 -5.78 8.50
C HIS A 231 -9.83 -4.38 8.86
N TYR A 232 -11.13 -4.25 9.05
CA TYR A 232 -11.77 -2.97 9.33
C TYR A 232 -11.63 -2.52 10.79
N SER A 233 -11.59 -3.47 11.73
CA SER A 233 -11.41 -3.15 13.14
C SER A 233 -10.02 -2.59 13.46
N THR A 234 -9.03 -2.78 12.59
CA THR A 234 -7.73 -2.10 12.68
C THR A 234 -7.89 -0.57 12.73
N GLY A 235 -8.88 0.00 12.05
CA GLY A 235 -9.18 1.43 12.07
C GLY A 235 -9.89 1.93 13.34
N ILE A 236 -10.29 1.05 14.27
CA ILE A 236 -11.08 1.37 15.45
C ILE A 236 -10.19 1.25 16.71
N ALA A 237 -10.35 2.19 17.67
CA ALA A 237 -9.67 2.11 18.96
C ALA A 237 -10.08 0.83 19.73
N PRO A 238 -9.18 0.15 20.44
CA PRO A 238 -7.78 0.51 20.66
C PRO A 238 -6.82 0.05 19.55
N PHE A 239 -7.29 -0.73 18.57
CA PHE A 239 -6.44 -1.34 17.55
C PHE A 239 -5.78 -0.31 16.64
N SER A 240 -6.48 0.80 16.33
CA SER A 240 -5.90 1.89 15.53
C SER A 240 -4.72 2.58 16.22
N TRP A 241 -4.71 2.61 17.55
CA TRP A 241 -3.57 3.13 18.32
C TRP A 241 -2.39 2.15 18.30
N LEU A 242 -2.67 0.83 18.46
CA LEU A 242 -1.66 -0.21 18.41
C LEU A 242 -1.03 -0.28 17.01
N ASP A 243 -1.84 -0.22 15.96
CA ASP A 243 -1.39 -0.19 14.58
C ASP A 243 -0.53 1.05 14.30
N GLY A 244 -1.04 2.24 14.62
CA GLY A 244 -0.32 3.50 14.46
C GLY A 244 1.01 3.51 15.22
N TYR A 245 1.04 3.03 16.46
CA TYR A 245 2.26 2.89 17.25
C TYR A 245 3.27 1.95 16.56
N THR A 246 2.79 0.81 16.09
CA THR A 246 3.62 -0.20 15.41
C THR A 246 4.27 0.39 14.16
N LEU A 247 3.49 1.03 13.30
CA LEU A 247 3.95 1.62 12.04
C LEU A 247 4.91 2.78 12.27
N VAL A 248 4.56 3.71 13.16
CA VAL A 248 5.37 4.90 13.45
C VAL A 248 6.69 4.54 14.14
N SER A 249 6.65 3.60 15.10
CA SER A 249 7.86 3.15 15.80
C SER A 249 8.85 2.49 14.84
N PHE A 250 8.35 1.66 13.92
CA PHE A 250 9.18 1.03 12.90
C PHE A 250 9.82 2.07 11.95
N LEU A 251 9.01 2.99 11.42
CA LEU A 251 9.52 4.06 10.56
C LEU A 251 10.56 4.92 11.28
N ARG A 252 10.31 5.31 12.54
CA ARG A 252 11.24 6.11 13.33
C ARG A 252 12.56 5.40 13.60
N LYS A 253 12.52 4.08 13.81
CA LYS A 253 13.71 3.26 14.07
C LYS A 253 14.60 3.12 12.83
N HIS A 254 14.00 3.08 11.64
CA HIS A 254 14.70 2.67 10.43
C HIS A 254 14.88 3.78 9.39
N LEU A 255 14.15 4.88 9.45
CA LEU A 255 14.40 6.11 8.70
C LEU A 255 15.21 7.10 9.54
#